data_ae0a025360747efc9f885708fd181ba0
#
_entry.id   ae0a025360747efc9f885708fd181ba0
#
_cell.length_a   1.000
_cell.length_b   1.000
_cell.length_c   1.000
_cell.angle_alpha   90.00
_cell.angle_beta   90.00
_cell.angle_gamma   90.00
#
_symmetry.space_group_name_H-M   'P 1'
#
loop_
_entity.id
_entity.type
_entity.pdbx_description
1 polymer ?
#
loop_
_entity_poly.entity_id
_entity_poly.type
_entity_poly.pdbx_seq_one_letter_code
_entity_poly.pdbx_strand_id
1 'polypeptide(L)'
;MAVASIMAGALRISWLGAGPIFPVQMHSAIHLWPAMLVAGPLGILIGFAAAGLSRMMYGFEDAFEHLCGRLHVHWMWWPAIGGIGIGVGGIFFPRGLGVGYDNIAELLRGNAPLGLLLGLLVAKSLMWAFSLSSGTSGGVLAPLLMIGAAIGETAAQLAHMPAETQALWALMGMGAMLSGSLGVPLTAILFSLELTHALPALLPLSLACVASYLVTSLFMPRSILTEKLSRRGYHLSREYGVDPLERVGVAEVMTELPESIESGAMNAVPSILPEVFAYTDETCRAVAEEMATTRVTSMPVIDRDTGRILGSISAQELLAGRRRAVVRESERNSTFQREPRKEP
;
A
#
# COMPACT_ATOMS: atom_id res chain seq x y z
N MET A 1 9.69 -4.84 16.56
CA MET A 1 8.60 -5.58 15.89
C MET A 1 8.97 -7.03 15.62
N ALA A 2 10.01 -7.38 14.83
CA ALA A 2 10.37 -8.77 14.49
C ALA A 2 10.53 -9.69 15.70
N VAL A 3 11.27 -9.26 16.74
CA VAL A 3 11.48 -10.06 17.96
C VAL A 3 10.14 -10.36 18.66
N ALA A 4 9.24 -9.37 18.78
CA ALA A 4 7.93 -9.57 19.37
C ALA A 4 7.08 -10.58 18.58
N SER A 5 7.12 -10.52 17.25
CA SER A 5 6.41 -11.47 16.38
C SER A 5 6.95 -12.88 16.50
N ILE A 6 8.27 -13.05 16.59
CA ILE A 6 8.92 -14.36 16.78
C ILE A 6 8.52 -14.94 18.16
N MET A 7 8.57 -14.14 19.22
CA MET A 7 8.17 -14.58 20.56
C MET A 7 6.69 -14.95 20.62
N ALA A 8 5.81 -14.14 20.00
CA ALA A 8 4.39 -14.46 19.93
C ALA A 8 4.12 -15.76 19.16
N GLY A 9 4.83 -16.00 18.05
CA GLY A 9 4.76 -17.25 17.29
C GLY A 9 5.22 -18.47 18.12
N ALA A 10 6.32 -18.34 18.84
CA ALA A 10 6.82 -19.41 19.71
C ALA A 10 5.84 -19.73 20.84
N LEU A 11 5.28 -18.71 21.50
CA LEU A 11 4.27 -18.88 22.53
C LEU A 11 2.98 -19.50 22.00
N ARG A 12 2.55 -19.09 20.79
CA ARG A 12 1.38 -19.68 20.13
C ARG A 12 1.55 -21.18 19.94
N ILE A 13 2.69 -21.61 19.39
CA ILE A 13 2.96 -23.04 19.14
C ILE A 13 2.93 -23.84 20.45
N SER A 14 3.51 -23.30 21.53
CA SER A 14 3.57 -23.99 22.82
C SER A 14 2.23 -24.05 23.57
N TRP A 15 1.35 -23.07 23.40
CA TRP A 15 0.07 -22.98 24.15
C TRP A 15 -1.16 -23.41 23.34
N LEU A 16 -1.19 -23.07 22.04
CA LEU A 16 -2.35 -23.30 21.15
C LEU A 16 -2.09 -24.42 20.14
N GLY A 17 -0.85 -24.93 20.07
CA GLY A 17 -0.44 -25.95 19.11
C GLY A 17 -0.02 -25.37 17.76
N ALA A 18 0.56 -26.24 16.93
CA ALA A 18 1.09 -25.88 15.61
C ALA A 18 0.04 -25.91 14.48
N GLY A 19 -1.24 -26.15 14.80
CA GLY A 19 -2.31 -26.21 13.79
C GLY A 19 -2.63 -24.86 13.14
N PRO A 20 -3.27 -24.86 11.95
CA PRO A 20 -3.73 -23.64 11.30
C PRO A 20 -4.82 -22.94 12.15
N ILE A 21 -4.89 -21.60 12.06
CA ILE A 21 -5.96 -20.84 12.72
C ILE A 21 -7.29 -21.09 12.01
N PHE A 22 -7.25 -21.13 10.68
CA PHE A 22 -8.38 -21.41 9.83
C PHE A 22 -8.09 -22.64 8.94
N PRO A 23 -8.45 -23.83 9.38
CA PRO A 23 -8.21 -25.03 8.59
C PRO A 23 -9.06 -25.01 7.32
N VAL A 24 -8.39 -25.04 6.15
CA VAL A 24 -9.06 -25.20 4.86
C VAL A 24 -9.13 -26.68 4.52
N GLN A 25 -10.35 -27.19 4.33
CA GLN A 25 -10.55 -28.58 3.93
C GLN A 25 -10.33 -28.72 2.42
N MET A 26 -9.12 -29.07 2.03
CA MET A 26 -8.81 -29.45 0.65
C MET A 26 -8.84 -30.98 0.54
N HIS A 27 -9.99 -31.53 0.12
CA HIS A 27 -10.19 -32.99 0.08
C HIS A 27 -9.59 -33.64 -1.17
N SER A 28 -9.28 -32.90 -2.20
CA SER A 28 -8.72 -33.42 -3.46
C SER A 28 -7.46 -32.65 -3.86
N ALA A 29 -6.61 -33.31 -4.65
CA ALA A 29 -5.48 -32.64 -5.26
C ALA A 29 -5.98 -31.43 -6.09
N ILE A 30 -5.48 -30.24 -5.79
CA ILE A 30 -5.80 -29.05 -6.58
C ILE A 30 -5.36 -29.31 -8.01
N HIS A 31 -6.31 -29.31 -8.95
CA HIS A 31 -5.98 -29.29 -10.36
C HIS A 31 -5.37 -27.92 -10.69
N LEU A 32 -4.04 -27.87 -10.74
CA LEU A 32 -3.28 -26.63 -10.82
C LEU A 32 -3.68 -25.75 -12.01
N TRP A 33 -3.81 -26.32 -13.20
CA TRP A 33 -4.15 -25.55 -14.40
C TRP A 33 -5.51 -24.86 -14.35
N PRO A 34 -6.63 -25.53 -14.01
CA PRO A 34 -7.91 -24.85 -13.84
C PRO A 34 -7.87 -23.78 -12.74
N ALA A 35 -7.20 -24.06 -11.62
CA ALA A 35 -7.05 -23.09 -10.53
C ALA A 35 -6.30 -21.83 -10.97
N MET A 36 -5.22 -21.98 -11.76
CA MET A 36 -4.46 -20.85 -12.31
C MET A 36 -5.26 -20.04 -13.32
N LEU A 37 -6.04 -20.69 -14.19
CA LEU A 37 -6.89 -19.99 -15.17
C LEU A 37 -7.93 -19.08 -14.50
N VAL A 38 -8.43 -19.48 -13.34
CA VAL A 38 -9.42 -18.72 -12.57
C VAL A 38 -8.79 -17.67 -11.69
N ALA A 39 -7.61 -17.94 -11.14
CA ALA A 39 -6.95 -17.07 -10.17
C ALA A 39 -6.68 -15.67 -10.72
N GLY A 40 -6.27 -15.54 -11.99
CA GLY A 40 -6.04 -14.26 -12.66
C GLY A 40 -7.31 -13.39 -12.72
N PRO A 41 -8.38 -13.87 -13.41
CA PRO A 41 -9.66 -13.16 -13.48
C PRO A 41 -10.26 -12.84 -12.11
N LEU A 42 -10.22 -13.76 -11.17
CA LEU A 42 -10.69 -13.56 -9.80
C LEU A 42 -9.87 -12.45 -9.11
N GLY A 43 -8.54 -12.46 -9.25
CA GLY A 43 -7.67 -11.43 -8.70
C GLY A 43 -7.99 -10.05 -9.29
N ILE A 44 -8.25 -9.95 -10.59
CA ILE A 44 -8.67 -8.71 -11.26
C ILE A 44 -10.00 -8.22 -10.68
N LEU A 45 -11.01 -9.08 -10.58
CA LEU A 45 -12.31 -8.75 -9.99
C LEU A 45 -12.16 -8.19 -8.57
N ILE A 46 -11.36 -8.86 -7.75
CA ILE A 46 -11.11 -8.46 -6.37
C ILE A 46 -10.29 -7.16 -6.31
N GLY A 47 -9.37 -6.94 -7.24
CA GLY A 47 -8.65 -5.67 -7.36
C GLY A 47 -9.59 -4.48 -7.58
N PHE A 48 -10.58 -4.62 -8.46
CA PHE A 48 -11.63 -3.61 -8.64
C PHE A 48 -12.51 -3.45 -7.39
N ALA A 49 -12.86 -4.55 -6.73
CA ALA A 49 -13.61 -4.50 -5.47
C ALA A 49 -12.82 -3.80 -4.36
N ALA A 50 -11.51 -4.06 -4.24
CA ALA A 50 -10.62 -3.40 -3.30
C ALA A 50 -10.51 -1.89 -3.58
N ALA A 51 -10.38 -1.51 -4.85
CA ALA A 51 -10.40 -0.10 -5.25
C ALA A 51 -11.75 0.57 -4.96
N GLY A 52 -12.86 -0.11 -5.21
CA GLY A 52 -14.21 0.36 -4.90
C GLY A 52 -14.42 0.55 -3.39
N LEU A 53 -14.00 -0.44 -2.60
CA LEU A 53 -14.10 -0.42 -1.14
C LEU A 53 -13.28 0.74 -0.54
N SER A 54 -12.09 0.98 -1.06
CA SER A 54 -11.24 2.10 -0.65
C SER A 54 -11.89 3.44 -0.97
N ARG A 55 -12.41 3.62 -2.19
CA ARG A 55 -13.14 4.84 -2.57
C ARG A 55 -14.39 5.06 -1.73
N MET A 56 -15.13 3.99 -1.45
CA MET A 56 -16.30 4.04 -0.57
C MET A 56 -15.92 4.51 0.83
N MET A 57 -14.86 3.97 1.41
CA MET A 57 -14.38 4.37 2.73
C MET A 57 -14.02 5.86 2.80
N TYR A 58 -13.27 6.37 1.81
CA TYR A 58 -12.93 7.79 1.77
C TYR A 58 -14.12 8.68 1.46
N GLY A 59 -15.05 8.22 0.60
CA GLY A 59 -16.29 8.94 0.36
C GLY A 59 -17.15 9.10 1.62
N PHE A 60 -17.19 8.08 2.46
CA PHE A 60 -17.85 8.16 3.76
C PHE A 60 -17.10 9.11 4.73
N GLU A 61 -15.76 9.10 4.73
CA GLU A 61 -14.95 10.01 5.55
C GLU A 61 -15.23 11.47 5.17
N ASP A 62 -15.20 11.79 3.87
CA ASP A 62 -15.48 13.12 3.35
C ASP A 62 -16.94 13.55 3.65
N ALA A 63 -17.91 12.64 3.47
CA ALA A 63 -19.32 12.90 3.77
C ALA A 63 -19.52 13.13 5.28
N PHE A 64 -18.84 12.39 6.12
CA PHE A 64 -18.92 12.49 7.58
C PHE A 64 -18.36 13.83 8.06
N GLU A 65 -17.17 14.19 7.57
CA GLU A 65 -16.53 15.49 7.84
C GLU A 65 -17.42 16.67 7.42
N HIS A 66 -17.97 16.60 6.21
CA HIS A 66 -18.85 17.63 5.68
C HIS A 66 -20.15 17.76 6.47
N LEU A 67 -20.79 16.64 6.80
CA LEU A 67 -22.06 16.63 7.55
C LEU A 67 -21.87 17.13 8.99
N CYS A 68 -20.86 16.62 9.68
CA CYS A 68 -20.56 17.04 11.06
C CYS A 68 -20.10 18.50 11.13
N GLY A 69 -19.30 18.96 10.14
CA GLY A 69 -18.92 20.36 10.01
C GLY A 69 -20.12 21.29 9.83
N ARG A 70 -21.08 20.92 8.96
CA ARG A 70 -22.33 21.68 8.76
C ARG A 70 -23.21 21.74 10.01
N LEU A 71 -23.32 20.63 10.74
CA LEU A 71 -24.12 20.54 11.95
C LEU A 71 -23.39 21.07 13.19
N HIS A 72 -22.16 21.59 13.05
CA HIS A 72 -21.31 22.05 14.15
C HIS A 72 -21.12 20.99 15.26
N VAL A 73 -21.14 19.71 14.89
CA VAL A 73 -20.91 18.62 15.83
C VAL A 73 -19.44 18.51 16.15
N HIS A 74 -19.10 18.67 17.42
CA HIS A 74 -17.70 18.56 17.87
C HIS A 74 -17.15 17.15 17.58
N TRP A 75 -15.91 17.07 17.11
CA TRP A 75 -15.26 15.84 16.70
C TRP A 75 -15.31 14.70 17.75
N MET A 76 -15.41 15.04 19.02
CA MET A 76 -15.51 14.09 20.14
C MET A 76 -16.81 13.22 20.07
N TRP A 77 -17.87 13.70 19.40
CA TRP A 77 -19.13 12.98 19.25
C TRP A 77 -19.15 12.07 18.00
N TRP A 78 -18.20 12.20 17.11
CA TRP A 78 -18.14 11.40 15.89
C TRP A 78 -18.11 9.89 16.15
N PRO A 79 -17.29 9.36 17.10
CA PRO A 79 -17.32 7.95 17.43
C PRO A 79 -18.67 7.46 17.96
N ALA A 80 -19.41 8.30 18.70
CA ALA A 80 -20.75 7.94 19.19
C ALA A 80 -21.74 7.77 18.03
N ILE A 81 -21.72 8.67 17.04
CA ILE A 81 -22.53 8.56 15.82
C ILE A 81 -22.13 7.30 15.04
N GLY A 82 -20.84 7.03 14.91
CA GLY A 82 -20.29 5.80 14.34
C GLY A 82 -20.82 4.55 15.05
N GLY A 83 -20.81 4.57 16.37
CA GLY A 83 -21.34 3.48 17.22
C GLY A 83 -22.82 3.21 17.00
N ILE A 84 -23.63 4.26 16.86
CA ILE A 84 -25.08 4.13 16.54
C ILE A 84 -25.24 3.44 15.18
N GLY A 85 -24.49 3.88 14.15
CA GLY A 85 -24.56 3.27 12.82
C GLY A 85 -24.18 1.79 12.81
N ILE A 86 -23.14 1.40 13.57
CA ILE A 86 -22.75 0.01 13.73
C ILE A 86 -23.84 -0.78 14.49
N GLY A 87 -24.43 -0.19 15.55
CA GLY A 87 -25.50 -0.81 16.31
C GLY A 87 -26.72 -1.09 15.44
N VAL A 88 -27.16 -0.13 14.63
CA VAL A 88 -28.25 -0.29 13.65
C VAL A 88 -27.90 -1.38 12.63
N GLY A 89 -26.68 -1.34 12.05
CA GLY A 89 -26.23 -2.40 11.14
C GLY A 89 -26.23 -3.78 11.79
N GLY A 90 -25.86 -3.86 13.08
CA GLY A 90 -25.88 -5.09 13.87
C GLY A 90 -27.26 -5.66 14.14
N ILE A 91 -28.32 -4.84 14.19
CA ILE A 91 -29.70 -5.31 14.29
C ILE A 91 -30.10 -6.06 13.01
N PHE A 92 -29.74 -5.53 11.85
CA PHE A 92 -30.06 -6.17 10.56
C PHE A 92 -29.15 -7.35 10.23
N PHE A 93 -27.87 -7.27 10.63
CA PHE A 93 -26.89 -8.31 10.36
C PHE A 93 -25.99 -8.55 11.60
N PRO A 94 -26.47 -9.31 12.59
CA PRO A 94 -25.73 -9.57 13.84
C PRO A 94 -24.35 -10.20 13.62
N ARG A 95 -24.20 -11.07 12.60
CA ARG A 95 -22.92 -11.67 12.21
C ARG A 95 -21.87 -10.65 11.71
N GLY A 96 -22.30 -9.44 11.35
CA GLY A 96 -21.42 -8.33 10.98
C GLY A 96 -20.68 -7.70 12.16
N LEU A 97 -21.14 -7.93 13.40
CA LEU A 97 -20.51 -7.41 14.60
C LEU A 97 -19.22 -8.18 14.95
N GLY A 98 -18.31 -7.50 15.62
CA GLY A 98 -17.05 -8.09 16.11
C GLY A 98 -16.05 -8.38 14.99
N VAL A 99 -15.00 -9.14 15.36
CA VAL A 99 -13.88 -9.49 14.45
C VAL A 99 -14.28 -10.50 13.39
N GLY A 100 -15.24 -11.40 13.68
CA GLY A 100 -15.85 -12.32 12.72
C GLY A 100 -14.96 -13.50 12.32
N TYR A 101 -14.11 -14.00 13.21
CA TYR A 101 -13.30 -15.19 12.93
C TYR A 101 -14.12 -16.42 12.57
N ASP A 102 -15.31 -16.58 13.19
CA ASP A 102 -16.23 -17.67 12.85
C ASP A 102 -16.72 -17.58 11.41
N ASN A 103 -17.00 -16.36 10.94
CA ASN A 103 -17.39 -16.13 9.55
C ASN A 103 -16.25 -16.48 8.59
N ILE A 104 -14.99 -16.10 8.90
CA ILE A 104 -13.84 -16.47 8.08
C ILE A 104 -13.70 -18.00 8.02
N ALA A 105 -13.82 -18.67 9.16
CA ALA A 105 -13.75 -20.11 9.22
C ALA A 105 -14.86 -20.80 8.42
N GLU A 106 -16.09 -20.25 8.45
CA GLU A 106 -17.22 -20.76 7.67
C GLU A 106 -16.99 -20.59 6.17
N LEU A 107 -16.53 -19.42 5.72
CA LEU A 107 -16.18 -19.14 4.31
C LEU A 107 -15.07 -20.08 3.78
N LEU A 108 -14.05 -20.33 4.59
CA LEU A 108 -12.92 -21.19 4.20
C LEU A 108 -13.25 -22.71 4.26
N ARG A 109 -14.42 -23.10 4.79
CA ARG A 109 -14.95 -24.46 4.64
C ARG A 109 -15.64 -24.68 3.30
N GLY A 110 -16.02 -23.60 2.62
CA GLY A 110 -16.84 -23.61 1.40
C GLY A 110 -18.32 -23.89 1.69
N ASN A 111 -19.16 -23.58 0.74
CA ASN A 111 -20.62 -23.77 0.83
C ASN A 111 -21.33 -22.91 1.89
N ALA A 112 -20.82 -21.68 2.09
CA ALA A 112 -21.49 -20.70 2.95
C ALA A 112 -22.86 -20.28 2.36
N PRO A 113 -23.88 -20.08 3.20
CA PRO A 113 -25.20 -19.70 2.72
C PRO A 113 -25.16 -18.30 2.06
N LEU A 114 -25.90 -18.12 0.97
CA LEU A 114 -25.96 -16.87 0.21
C LEU A 114 -26.28 -15.66 1.08
N GLY A 115 -27.14 -15.83 2.10
CA GLY A 115 -27.46 -14.77 3.05
C GLY A 115 -26.25 -14.28 3.86
N LEU A 116 -25.32 -15.17 4.22
CA LEU A 116 -24.06 -14.79 4.86
C LEU A 116 -23.15 -14.04 3.89
N LEU A 117 -23.02 -14.54 2.67
CA LEU A 117 -22.17 -13.93 1.63
C LEU A 117 -22.64 -12.50 1.33
N LEU A 118 -23.92 -12.31 1.04
CA LEU A 118 -24.49 -10.98 0.77
C LEU A 118 -24.42 -10.06 1.99
N GLY A 119 -24.65 -10.61 3.19
CA GLY A 119 -24.50 -9.85 4.44
C GLY A 119 -23.08 -9.35 4.66
N LEU A 120 -22.07 -10.17 4.41
CA LEU A 120 -20.67 -9.76 4.52
C LEU A 120 -20.29 -8.76 3.43
N LEU A 121 -20.75 -8.96 2.19
CA LEU A 121 -20.44 -8.06 1.08
C LEU A 121 -21.07 -6.67 1.26
N VAL A 122 -22.28 -6.59 1.75
CA VAL A 122 -23.02 -5.32 1.86
C VAL A 122 -22.97 -4.78 3.28
N ALA A 123 -23.57 -5.50 4.24
CA ALA A 123 -23.72 -4.98 5.59
C ALA A 123 -22.37 -4.80 6.30
N LYS A 124 -21.45 -5.79 6.22
CA LYS A 124 -20.14 -5.67 6.84
C LYS A 124 -19.30 -4.57 6.20
N SER A 125 -19.32 -4.45 4.87
CA SER A 125 -18.54 -3.40 4.17
C SER A 125 -19.04 -2.01 4.54
N LEU A 126 -20.36 -1.80 4.59
CA LEU A 126 -20.95 -0.53 4.99
C LEU A 126 -20.66 -0.20 6.47
N MET A 127 -20.89 -1.15 7.38
CA MET A 127 -20.62 -0.97 8.81
C MET A 127 -19.14 -0.63 9.06
N TRP A 128 -18.25 -1.34 8.38
CA TRP A 128 -16.80 -1.12 8.50
C TRP A 128 -16.39 0.24 7.95
N ALA A 129 -16.83 0.61 6.75
CA ALA A 129 -16.53 1.90 6.14
C ALA A 129 -17.06 3.05 7.01
N PHE A 130 -18.30 2.94 7.49
CA PHE A 130 -18.92 3.94 8.38
C PHE A 130 -18.20 4.07 9.73
N SER A 131 -17.77 2.94 10.32
CA SER A 131 -16.99 2.94 11.54
C SER A 131 -15.66 3.69 11.40
N LEU A 132 -14.89 3.37 10.35
CA LEU A 132 -13.60 4.04 10.12
C LEU A 132 -13.73 5.52 9.81
N SER A 133 -14.83 5.91 9.12
CA SER A 133 -15.12 7.30 8.76
C SER A 133 -15.47 8.16 9.97
N SER A 134 -16.01 7.55 11.04
CA SER A 134 -16.32 8.26 12.28
C SER A 134 -15.10 8.64 13.12
N GLY A 135 -13.89 8.51 12.59
CA GLY A 135 -12.64 8.84 13.28
C GLY A 135 -12.22 7.80 14.31
N THR A 136 -12.92 6.66 14.41
CA THR A 136 -12.51 5.58 15.30
C THR A 136 -11.30 4.83 14.73
N SER A 137 -10.42 4.42 15.63
CA SER A 137 -9.30 3.53 15.29
C SER A 137 -9.83 2.09 15.25
N GLY A 138 -10.12 1.57 14.06
CA GLY A 138 -10.65 0.22 13.86
C GLY A 138 -9.66 -0.71 13.18
N GLY A 139 -9.86 -2.03 13.34
CA GLY A 139 -9.10 -3.05 12.62
C GLY A 139 -9.47 -3.07 11.14
N VAL A 140 -8.47 -3.08 10.27
CA VAL A 140 -8.66 -3.13 8.81
C VAL A 140 -8.56 -4.57 8.30
N LEU A 141 -7.73 -5.38 8.93
CA LEU A 141 -7.31 -6.69 8.43
C LEU A 141 -8.47 -7.69 8.35
N ALA A 142 -9.16 -7.94 9.46
CA ALA A 142 -10.23 -8.95 9.52
C ALA A 142 -11.42 -8.64 8.60
N PRO A 143 -11.94 -7.40 8.50
CA PRO A 143 -12.94 -7.05 7.50
C PRO A 143 -12.51 -7.30 6.06
N LEU A 144 -11.26 -6.97 5.70
CA LEU A 144 -10.74 -7.21 4.36
C LEU A 144 -10.67 -8.71 4.04
N LEU A 145 -10.23 -9.53 5.00
CA LEU A 145 -10.18 -10.98 4.84
C LEU A 145 -11.59 -11.56 4.61
N MET A 146 -12.58 -11.12 5.40
CA MET A 146 -13.97 -11.59 5.27
C MET A 146 -14.60 -11.18 3.94
N ILE A 147 -14.47 -9.90 3.58
CA ILE A 147 -15.05 -9.38 2.33
C ILE A 147 -14.41 -10.06 1.13
N GLY A 148 -13.07 -10.22 1.13
CA GLY A 148 -12.35 -10.91 0.08
C GLY A 148 -12.75 -12.38 -0.07
N ALA A 149 -12.83 -13.10 1.05
CA ALA A 149 -13.28 -14.50 1.06
C ALA A 149 -14.74 -14.63 0.57
N ALA A 150 -15.62 -13.72 1.00
CA ALA A 150 -17.01 -13.70 0.56
C ALA A 150 -17.16 -13.43 -0.95
N ILE A 151 -16.33 -12.52 -1.54
CA ILE A 151 -16.31 -12.31 -2.99
C ILE A 151 -15.85 -13.57 -3.71
N GLY A 152 -14.75 -14.18 -3.22
CA GLY A 152 -14.20 -15.41 -3.81
C GLY A 152 -15.22 -16.54 -3.81
N GLU A 153 -15.86 -16.80 -2.68
CA GLU A 153 -16.87 -17.85 -2.56
C GLU A 153 -18.15 -17.53 -3.37
N THR A 154 -18.60 -16.27 -3.37
CA THR A 154 -19.72 -15.85 -4.21
C THR A 154 -19.44 -16.11 -5.70
N ALA A 155 -18.23 -15.77 -6.15
CA ALA A 155 -17.81 -16.02 -7.52
C ALA A 155 -17.78 -17.53 -7.84
N ALA A 156 -17.33 -18.36 -6.90
CA ALA A 156 -17.34 -19.81 -7.04
C ALA A 156 -18.76 -20.38 -7.13
N GLN A 157 -19.68 -19.90 -6.29
CA GLN A 157 -21.08 -20.32 -6.34
C GLN A 157 -21.77 -19.90 -7.64
N LEU A 158 -21.53 -18.68 -8.12
CA LEU A 158 -22.04 -18.19 -9.41
C LEU A 158 -21.47 -18.99 -10.59
N ALA A 159 -20.22 -19.45 -10.50
CA ALA A 159 -19.62 -20.32 -11.48
C ALA A 159 -20.04 -21.81 -11.32
N HIS A 160 -20.96 -22.12 -10.41
CA HIS A 160 -21.46 -23.47 -10.11
C HIS A 160 -20.30 -24.47 -9.76
N MET A 161 -19.26 -23.97 -9.09
CA MET A 161 -18.12 -24.80 -8.68
C MET A 161 -18.50 -25.74 -7.54
N PRO A 162 -17.94 -26.98 -7.52
CA PRO A 162 -18.12 -27.90 -6.41
C PRO A 162 -17.70 -27.29 -5.07
N ALA A 163 -18.37 -27.65 -3.99
CA ALA A 163 -18.10 -27.14 -2.65
C ALA A 163 -16.63 -27.27 -2.23
N GLU A 164 -15.95 -28.36 -2.65
CA GLU A 164 -14.53 -28.60 -2.39
C GLU A 164 -13.60 -27.53 -2.99
N THR A 165 -13.99 -26.93 -4.12
CA THR A 165 -13.22 -25.87 -4.78
C THR A 165 -13.61 -24.48 -4.28
N GLN A 166 -14.79 -24.30 -3.70
CA GLN A 166 -15.26 -22.99 -3.18
C GLN A 166 -14.33 -22.47 -2.07
N ALA A 167 -13.83 -23.35 -1.20
CA ALA A 167 -12.86 -23.01 -0.17
C ALA A 167 -11.55 -22.42 -0.76
N LEU A 168 -11.07 -22.94 -1.88
CA LEU A 168 -9.91 -22.40 -2.58
C LEU A 168 -10.19 -21.00 -3.14
N TRP A 169 -11.37 -20.78 -3.71
CA TRP A 169 -11.76 -19.46 -4.21
C TRP A 169 -11.89 -18.43 -3.08
N ALA A 170 -12.46 -18.85 -1.94
CA ALA A 170 -12.52 -18.01 -0.74
C ALA A 170 -11.11 -17.64 -0.25
N LEU A 171 -10.18 -18.58 -0.23
CA LEU A 171 -8.78 -18.36 0.15
C LEU A 171 -8.07 -17.38 -0.82
N MET A 172 -8.22 -17.62 -2.14
CA MET A 172 -7.69 -16.69 -3.15
C MET A 172 -8.29 -15.30 -3.00
N GLY A 173 -9.60 -15.22 -2.75
CA GLY A 173 -10.31 -13.97 -2.51
C GLY A 173 -9.79 -13.22 -1.29
N MET A 174 -9.59 -13.93 -0.21
CA MET A 174 -9.06 -13.40 1.06
C MET A 174 -7.68 -12.75 0.85
N GLY A 175 -6.73 -13.48 0.25
CA GLY A 175 -5.39 -12.96 0.01
C GLY A 175 -5.36 -11.83 -1.03
N ALA A 176 -6.12 -11.95 -2.13
CA ALA A 176 -6.19 -10.94 -3.17
C ALA A 176 -6.76 -9.61 -2.66
N MET A 177 -7.80 -9.64 -1.80
CA MET A 177 -8.36 -8.43 -1.19
C MET A 177 -7.33 -7.73 -0.30
N LEU A 178 -6.62 -8.49 0.53
CA LEU A 178 -5.56 -7.96 1.38
C LEU A 178 -4.45 -7.34 0.55
N SER A 179 -4.00 -8.05 -0.49
CA SER A 179 -2.96 -7.62 -1.42
C SER A 179 -3.32 -6.30 -2.12
N GLY A 180 -4.52 -6.23 -2.70
CA GLY A 180 -4.97 -5.04 -3.42
C GLY A 180 -5.22 -3.84 -2.52
N SER A 181 -5.85 -4.04 -1.36
CA SER A 181 -6.20 -2.93 -0.46
C SER A 181 -4.99 -2.33 0.25
N LEU A 182 -4.05 -3.16 0.72
CA LEU A 182 -2.87 -2.70 1.45
C LEU A 182 -1.66 -2.42 0.55
N GLY A 183 -1.63 -2.98 -0.66
CA GLY A 183 -0.52 -2.84 -1.58
C GLY A 183 0.70 -3.71 -1.24
N VAL A 184 0.51 -4.81 -0.50
CA VAL A 184 1.58 -5.70 0.01
C VAL A 184 1.36 -7.16 -0.41
N PRO A 185 1.55 -7.50 -1.70
CA PRO A 185 1.21 -8.82 -2.23
C PRO A 185 1.96 -9.97 -1.53
N LEU A 186 3.25 -9.83 -1.29
CA LEU A 186 4.05 -10.87 -0.64
C LEU A 186 3.57 -11.16 0.79
N THR A 187 3.32 -10.10 1.55
CA THR A 187 2.79 -10.23 2.92
C THR A 187 1.40 -10.88 2.91
N ALA A 188 0.54 -10.53 1.95
CA ALA A 188 -0.80 -11.10 1.83
C ALA A 188 -0.75 -12.60 1.53
N ILE A 189 0.15 -13.04 0.64
CA ILE A 189 0.37 -14.45 0.31
C ILE A 189 0.84 -15.21 1.55
N LEU A 190 1.92 -14.76 2.17
CA LEU A 190 2.52 -15.43 3.32
C LEU A 190 1.54 -15.49 4.50
N PHE A 191 0.84 -14.38 4.77
CA PHE A 191 -0.14 -14.30 5.85
C PHE A 191 -1.32 -15.26 5.62
N SER A 192 -1.87 -15.32 4.41
CA SER A 192 -2.97 -16.23 4.09
C SER A 192 -2.55 -17.71 4.21
N LEU A 193 -1.34 -18.05 3.79
CA LEU A 193 -0.79 -19.40 3.95
C LEU A 193 -0.51 -19.75 5.40
N GLU A 194 0.02 -18.82 6.18
CA GLU A 194 0.27 -19.04 7.61
C GLU A 194 -1.01 -19.28 8.40
N LEU A 195 -2.08 -18.53 8.09
CA LEU A 195 -3.37 -18.72 8.72
C LEU A 195 -4.04 -20.05 8.41
N THR A 196 -3.81 -20.59 7.22
CA THR A 196 -4.56 -21.75 6.68
C THR A 196 -3.74 -23.01 6.52
N HIS A 197 -2.42 -22.92 6.50
CA HIS A 197 -1.46 -23.98 6.17
C HIS A 197 -1.73 -24.64 4.80
N ALA A 198 -2.42 -23.95 3.89
CA ALA A 198 -2.83 -24.44 2.59
C ALA A 198 -1.73 -24.28 1.53
N LEU A 199 -0.56 -24.90 1.74
CA LEU A 199 0.59 -24.82 0.82
C LEU A 199 0.27 -25.19 -0.64
N PRO A 200 -0.59 -26.18 -0.94
CA PRO A 200 -0.96 -26.48 -2.33
C PRO A 200 -1.62 -25.31 -3.07
N ALA A 201 -2.22 -24.36 -2.35
CA ALA A 201 -2.82 -23.17 -2.94
C ALA A 201 -1.81 -22.04 -3.25
N LEU A 202 -0.52 -22.20 -2.94
CA LEU A 202 0.49 -21.15 -3.07
C LEU A 202 0.49 -20.48 -4.45
N LEU A 203 0.50 -21.26 -5.54
CA LEU A 203 0.60 -20.70 -6.89
C LEU A 203 -0.67 -19.94 -7.32
N PRO A 204 -1.89 -20.53 -7.23
CA PRO A 204 -3.11 -19.80 -7.60
C PRO A 204 -3.37 -18.60 -6.67
N LEU A 205 -3.09 -18.70 -5.37
CA LEU A 205 -3.16 -17.59 -4.43
C LEU A 205 -2.20 -16.46 -4.82
N SER A 206 -0.96 -16.80 -5.15
CA SER A 206 0.04 -15.81 -5.58
C SER A 206 -0.40 -15.08 -6.84
N LEU A 207 -0.92 -15.77 -7.83
CA LEU A 207 -1.42 -15.16 -9.06
C LEU A 207 -2.60 -14.22 -8.77
N ALA A 208 -3.56 -14.64 -7.95
CA ALA A 208 -4.69 -13.81 -7.57
C ALA A 208 -4.24 -12.54 -6.80
N CYS A 209 -3.30 -12.67 -5.86
CA CYS A 209 -2.74 -11.55 -5.12
C CYS A 209 -2.02 -10.54 -6.02
N VAL A 210 -1.17 -11.03 -6.94
CA VAL A 210 -0.43 -10.18 -7.88
C VAL A 210 -1.39 -9.49 -8.85
N ALA A 211 -2.37 -10.20 -9.40
CA ALA A 211 -3.37 -9.63 -10.29
C ALA A 211 -4.18 -8.52 -9.62
N SER A 212 -4.63 -8.74 -8.38
CA SER A 212 -5.33 -7.73 -7.58
C SER A 212 -4.45 -6.50 -7.31
N TYR A 213 -3.19 -6.72 -6.92
CA TYR A 213 -2.23 -5.63 -6.71
C TYR A 213 -1.98 -4.81 -7.98
N LEU A 214 -1.82 -5.47 -9.14
CA LEU A 214 -1.64 -4.78 -10.42
C LEU A 214 -2.83 -3.86 -10.73
N VAL A 215 -4.06 -4.37 -10.59
CA VAL A 215 -5.26 -3.55 -10.79
C VAL A 215 -5.27 -2.34 -9.86
N THR A 216 -5.09 -2.55 -8.57
CA THR A 216 -5.12 -1.44 -7.60
C THR A 216 -3.96 -0.46 -7.81
N SER A 217 -2.77 -0.93 -8.21
CA SER A 217 -1.63 -0.05 -8.49
C SER A 217 -1.85 0.82 -9.74
N LEU A 218 -2.66 0.37 -10.71
CA LEU A 218 -3.02 1.14 -11.89
C LEU A 218 -4.15 2.15 -11.62
N PHE A 219 -5.14 1.78 -10.80
CA PHE A 219 -6.34 2.58 -10.58
C PHE A 219 -6.32 3.40 -9.29
N MET A 220 -5.38 3.11 -8.37
CA MET A 220 -5.22 3.82 -7.11
C MET A 220 -3.78 4.30 -6.95
N PRO A 221 -3.55 5.61 -6.81
CA PRO A 221 -2.20 6.15 -6.61
C PRO A 221 -1.61 5.80 -5.25
N ARG A 222 -2.46 5.43 -4.29
CA ARG A 222 -2.07 5.16 -2.89
C ARG A 222 -2.88 4.01 -2.30
N SER A 223 -2.28 3.27 -1.33
CA SER A 223 -2.99 2.25 -0.55
C SER A 223 -3.92 2.90 0.48
N ILE A 224 -4.87 2.12 1.03
CA ILE A 224 -5.77 2.59 2.10
C ILE A 224 -5.00 3.22 3.28
N LEU A 225 -3.84 2.69 3.64
CA LEU A 225 -3.05 3.19 4.76
C LEU A 225 -2.29 4.49 4.43
N THR A 226 -1.72 4.57 3.24
CA THR A 226 -0.90 5.72 2.82
C THR A 226 -1.74 6.94 2.44
N GLU A 227 -2.97 6.75 1.97
CA GLU A 227 -3.89 7.85 1.69
C GLU A 227 -4.24 8.64 2.96
N LYS A 228 -4.49 7.94 4.07
CA LYS A 228 -4.81 8.59 5.36
C LYS A 228 -3.66 9.47 5.87
N LEU A 229 -2.42 9.07 5.63
CA LEU A 229 -1.23 9.86 5.96
C LEU A 229 -1.07 11.06 5.03
N SER A 230 -1.33 10.86 3.75
CA SER A 230 -1.27 11.94 2.75
C SER A 230 -2.31 13.04 3.01
N ARG A 231 -3.54 12.69 3.41
CA ARG A 231 -4.58 13.66 3.80
C ARG A 231 -4.17 14.51 5.01
N ARG A 232 -3.30 13.99 5.88
CA ARG A 232 -2.69 14.72 6.99
C ARG A 232 -1.47 15.56 6.60
N GLY A 233 -1.17 15.70 5.30
CA GLY A 233 -0.05 16.49 4.78
C GLY A 233 1.30 15.78 4.75
N TYR A 234 1.35 14.51 5.14
CA TYR A 234 2.57 13.70 5.03
C TYR A 234 2.63 13.07 3.63
N HIS A 235 3.47 13.59 2.76
CA HIS A 235 3.76 12.97 1.47
C HIS A 235 4.70 11.79 1.67
N LEU A 236 4.13 10.60 1.88
CA LEU A 236 4.89 9.36 1.77
C LEU A 236 4.92 8.97 0.30
N SER A 237 6.08 9.07 -0.32
CA SER A 237 6.38 8.25 -1.51
C SER A 237 6.21 6.78 -1.12
N ARG A 238 5.76 5.92 -2.07
CA ARG A 238 5.60 4.46 -1.84
C ARG A 238 6.77 3.94 -1.02
N GLU A 239 6.51 3.01 -0.09
CA GLU A 239 7.42 2.50 0.95
C GLU A 239 8.84 2.08 0.49
N TYR A 240 9.10 2.06 -0.81
CA TYR A 240 10.38 1.81 -1.48
C TYR A 240 10.76 2.96 -2.43
N GLY A 241 10.29 4.17 -2.19
CA GLY A 241 10.75 5.34 -2.92
C GLY A 241 12.22 5.60 -2.57
N VAL A 242 13.11 5.34 -3.52
CA VAL A 242 14.49 5.83 -3.46
C VAL A 242 14.43 7.33 -3.20
N ASP A 243 15.20 7.85 -2.25
CA ASP A 243 15.26 9.30 -1.97
C ASP A 243 15.38 10.06 -3.29
N PRO A 244 14.55 11.07 -3.55
CA PRO A 244 14.65 11.85 -4.78
C PRO A 244 16.06 12.35 -5.08
N LEU A 245 16.86 12.64 -4.06
CA LEU A 245 18.26 13.05 -4.18
C LEU A 245 19.20 11.91 -4.60
N GLU A 246 18.82 10.66 -4.40
CA GLU A 246 19.62 9.50 -4.85
C GLU A 246 19.49 9.26 -6.37
N ARG A 247 18.42 9.79 -6.98
CA ARG A 247 18.15 9.69 -8.43
C ARG A 247 18.68 10.88 -9.23
N VAL A 248 19.12 11.92 -8.55
CA VAL A 248 19.62 13.15 -9.18
C VAL A 248 21.14 13.17 -9.01
N GLY A 249 21.85 13.20 -10.13
CA GLY A 249 23.30 13.36 -10.16
C GLY A 249 23.72 14.80 -9.88
N VAL A 250 24.91 14.97 -9.31
CA VAL A 250 25.50 16.29 -9.05
C VAL A 250 25.59 17.11 -10.34
N ALA A 251 25.99 16.47 -11.45
CA ALA A 251 26.09 17.11 -12.76
C ALA A 251 24.78 17.75 -13.28
N GLU A 252 23.60 17.25 -12.82
CA GLU A 252 22.29 17.78 -13.24
C GLU A 252 21.89 19.07 -12.51
N VAL A 253 22.52 19.37 -11.39
CA VAL A 253 22.06 20.38 -10.43
C VAL A 253 23.13 21.42 -10.13
N MET A 254 24.40 21.10 -10.32
CA MET A 254 25.51 22.02 -10.06
C MET A 254 25.40 23.30 -10.92
N THR A 255 25.91 24.38 -10.39
CA THR A 255 26.17 25.60 -11.18
C THR A 255 27.52 25.50 -11.83
N GLU A 256 27.56 25.49 -13.16
CA GLU A 256 28.79 25.47 -13.94
C GLU A 256 29.56 26.81 -13.78
N LEU A 257 30.89 26.74 -13.84
CA LEU A 257 31.70 27.94 -13.89
C LEU A 257 31.49 28.68 -15.22
N PRO A 258 31.36 30.02 -15.23
CA PRO A 258 31.23 30.79 -16.45
C PRO A 258 32.44 30.61 -17.36
N GLU A 259 32.23 30.38 -18.67
CA GLU A 259 33.29 30.20 -19.69
C GLU A 259 34.36 31.31 -19.72
N SER A 260 34.02 32.52 -19.22
CA SER A 260 34.96 33.64 -19.10
C SER A 260 36.08 33.43 -18.08
N ILE A 261 35.91 32.49 -17.14
CA ILE A 261 36.91 32.12 -16.15
C ILE A 261 37.79 30.97 -16.67
N GLU A 262 37.31 30.19 -17.64
CA GLU A 262 38.02 29.07 -18.24
C GLU A 262 39.31 29.47 -18.92
N SER A 263 39.43 30.66 -19.47
CA SER A 263 40.61 31.07 -20.24
C SER A 263 41.81 31.55 -19.40
N GLY A 264 41.60 31.89 -18.14
CA GLY A 264 42.68 32.49 -17.31
C GLY A 264 43.15 31.71 -16.09
N ALA A 265 42.31 30.88 -15.52
CA ALA A 265 42.59 30.14 -14.28
C ALA A 265 42.67 28.63 -14.45
N MET A 266 42.42 28.11 -15.63
CA MET A 266 42.18 26.70 -15.94
C MET A 266 43.41 25.80 -16.09
N ASN A 267 44.60 26.31 -15.97
CA ASN A 267 45.81 25.45 -15.97
C ASN A 267 46.40 25.17 -14.60
N ALA A 268 45.78 25.65 -13.54
CA ALA A 268 46.17 25.32 -12.21
C ALA A 268 45.17 24.30 -11.63
N VAL A 269 45.46 23.01 -11.77
CA VAL A 269 45.01 22.03 -10.77
C VAL A 269 45.41 22.65 -9.43
N PRO A 270 44.47 22.96 -8.53
CA PRO A 270 44.80 23.56 -7.26
C PRO A 270 45.83 22.65 -6.59
N SER A 271 47.00 23.18 -6.26
CA SER A 271 48.09 22.43 -5.61
C SER A 271 47.64 21.85 -4.26
N ILE A 272 46.49 22.26 -3.77
CA ILE A 272 45.83 21.79 -2.55
C ILE A 272 44.34 21.66 -2.92
N LEU A 273 43.82 20.41 -3.03
CA LEU A 273 42.39 20.15 -3.12
C LEU A 273 41.73 20.70 -1.87
N PRO A 274 40.56 21.37 -1.99
CA PRO A 274 39.81 21.76 -0.82
C PRO A 274 39.50 20.53 0.04
N GLU A 275 39.48 20.69 1.36
CA GLU A 275 39.19 19.58 2.29
C GLU A 275 37.84 18.89 2.05
N VAL A 276 36.88 19.63 1.45
CA VAL A 276 35.55 19.17 1.16
C VAL A 276 35.20 19.52 -0.28
N PHE A 277 34.84 18.52 -1.08
CA PHE A 277 34.45 18.66 -2.49
C PHE A 277 33.53 17.52 -2.91
N ALA A 278 32.78 17.71 -3.99
CA ALA A 278 31.93 16.69 -4.58
C ALA A 278 32.46 16.27 -5.96
N TYR A 279 32.19 15.04 -6.37
CA TYR A 279 32.43 14.61 -7.73
C TYR A 279 31.18 14.74 -8.62
N THR A 280 31.39 14.94 -9.92
CA THR A 280 30.29 15.04 -10.90
C THR A 280 29.43 13.79 -11.01
N ASP A 281 30.01 12.63 -10.78
CA ASP A 281 29.38 11.30 -10.85
C ASP A 281 28.68 10.87 -9.54
N GLU A 282 28.75 11.70 -8.49
CA GLU A 282 28.09 11.43 -7.23
C GLU A 282 26.58 11.75 -7.25
N THR A 283 25.84 11.13 -6.33
CA THR A 283 24.43 11.46 -6.13
C THR A 283 24.29 12.69 -5.24
N CYS A 284 23.26 13.49 -5.49
CA CYS A 284 22.96 14.64 -4.64
C CYS A 284 22.72 14.25 -3.17
N ARG A 285 22.34 12.99 -2.89
CA ARG A 285 22.19 12.49 -1.52
C ARG A 285 23.53 12.38 -0.80
N ALA A 286 24.54 11.79 -1.45
CA ALA A 286 25.87 11.66 -0.86
C ALA A 286 26.44 13.04 -0.50
N VAL A 287 26.33 13.99 -1.43
CA VAL A 287 26.75 15.37 -1.23
C VAL A 287 25.97 16.06 -0.09
N ALA A 288 24.66 15.82 0.02
CA ALA A 288 23.86 16.38 1.12
C ALA A 288 24.29 15.83 2.49
N GLU A 289 24.62 14.54 2.58
CA GLU A 289 25.13 13.92 3.81
C GLU A 289 26.52 14.47 4.18
N GLU A 290 27.38 14.69 3.20
CA GLU A 290 28.70 15.27 3.41
C GLU A 290 28.61 16.75 3.84
N MET A 291 27.75 17.56 3.20
CA MET A 291 27.45 18.93 3.64
C MET A 291 26.94 18.98 5.08
N ALA A 292 26.06 18.05 5.45
CA ALA A 292 25.51 17.99 6.81
C ALA A 292 26.59 17.61 7.83
N THR A 293 27.49 16.68 7.48
CA THR A 293 28.56 16.22 8.36
C THR A 293 29.63 17.29 8.57
N THR A 294 30.04 17.95 7.49
CA THR A 294 31.08 18.98 7.48
C THR A 294 30.57 20.37 7.81
N ARG A 295 29.23 20.53 7.91
CA ARG A 295 28.55 21.82 8.17
C ARG A 295 28.84 22.90 7.14
N VAL A 296 29.15 22.53 5.91
CA VAL A 296 29.31 23.45 4.79
C VAL A 296 28.00 23.59 4.01
N THR A 297 27.74 24.78 3.49
CA THR A 297 26.53 25.07 2.70
C THR A 297 26.76 25.07 1.20
N SER A 298 28.01 25.02 0.77
CA SER A 298 28.45 24.96 -0.62
C SER A 298 29.78 24.26 -0.70
N MET A 299 30.01 23.49 -1.78
CA MET A 299 31.29 22.84 -2.06
C MET A 299 31.59 22.85 -3.57
N PRO A 300 32.87 22.88 -3.96
CA PRO A 300 33.27 22.78 -5.36
C PRO A 300 32.98 21.38 -5.90
N VAL A 301 32.66 21.31 -7.18
CA VAL A 301 32.44 20.06 -7.93
C VAL A 301 33.67 19.82 -8.84
N ILE A 302 34.27 18.65 -8.70
CA ILE A 302 35.48 18.25 -9.37
C ILE A 302 35.18 17.09 -10.32
N ASP A 303 35.76 17.13 -11.50
CA ASP A 303 35.76 16.00 -12.39
C ASP A 303 36.80 14.96 -11.94
N ARG A 304 36.36 13.72 -11.78
CA ARG A 304 37.18 12.62 -11.26
C ARG A 304 38.35 12.27 -12.15
N ASP A 305 38.18 12.38 -13.46
CA ASP A 305 39.20 11.97 -14.44
C ASP A 305 40.27 13.04 -14.66
N THR A 306 39.90 14.32 -14.65
CA THR A 306 40.78 15.44 -14.96
C THR A 306 41.27 16.20 -13.74
N GLY A 307 40.61 16.01 -12.58
CA GLY A 307 40.93 16.75 -11.34
C GLY A 307 40.57 18.24 -11.42
N ARG A 308 39.82 18.68 -12.45
CA ARG A 308 39.45 20.09 -12.66
C ARG A 308 38.19 20.43 -11.91
N ILE A 309 38.11 21.65 -11.40
CA ILE A 309 36.88 22.18 -10.82
C ILE A 309 35.94 22.60 -11.98
N LEU A 310 34.81 21.95 -12.09
CA LEU A 310 33.80 22.22 -13.13
C LEU A 310 32.73 23.22 -12.67
N GLY A 311 32.48 23.32 -11.37
CA GLY A 311 31.46 24.18 -10.84
C GLY A 311 31.38 24.12 -9.32
N SER A 312 30.23 24.52 -8.81
CA SER A 312 29.91 24.41 -7.39
C SER A 312 28.51 23.87 -7.19
N ILE A 313 28.27 23.26 -6.05
CA ILE A 313 26.96 22.83 -5.61
C ILE A 313 26.66 23.39 -4.23
N SER A 314 25.48 23.97 -4.08
CA SER A 314 25.01 24.56 -2.82
C SER A 314 23.79 23.82 -2.28
N ALA A 315 23.49 24.02 -1.00
CA ALA A 315 22.28 23.47 -0.37
C ALA A 315 20.99 23.95 -1.08
N GLN A 316 20.99 25.13 -1.70
CA GLN A 316 19.83 25.64 -2.47
C GLN A 316 19.63 24.83 -3.76
N GLU A 317 20.71 24.46 -4.45
CA GLU A 317 20.68 23.65 -5.66
C GLU A 317 20.24 22.22 -5.37
N LEU A 318 20.68 21.64 -4.24
CA LEU A 318 20.18 20.35 -3.76
C LEU A 318 18.67 20.36 -3.51
N LEU A 319 18.16 21.41 -2.84
CA LEU A 319 16.72 21.59 -2.60
C LEU A 319 15.94 21.80 -3.89
N ALA A 320 16.49 22.56 -4.84
CA ALA A 320 15.89 22.74 -6.16
C ALA A 320 15.85 21.43 -6.97
N GLY A 321 16.93 20.64 -6.91
CA GLY A 321 17.03 19.31 -7.50
C GLY A 321 15.98 18.34 -6.92
N ARG A 322 15.86 18.31 -5.60
CA ARG A 322 14.83 17.52 -4.91
C ARG A 322 13.42 17.90 -5.36
N ARG A 323 13.12 19.20 -5.44
CA ARG A 323 11.81 19.68 -5.90
C ARG A 323 11.53 19.24 -7.34
N ARG A 324 12.52 19.36 -8.25
CA ARG A 324 12.38 18.91 -9.66
C ARG A 324 12.13 17.41 -9.75
N ALA A 325 12.83 16.59 -8.98
CA ALA A 325 12.63 15.14 -8.96
C ALA A 325 11.22 14.76 -8.46
N VAL A 326 10.73 15.38 -7.39
CA VAL A 326 9.37 15.17 -6.85
C VAL A 326 8.30 15.57 -7.86
N VAL A 327 8.47 16.70 -8.56
CA VAL A 327 7.52 17.15 -9.60
C VAL A 327 7.51 16.19 -10.78
N ARG A 328 8.66 15.76 -11.30
CA ARG A 328 8.76 14.75 -12.37
C ARG A 328 8.10 13.42 -11.98
N GLU A 329 8.24 12.99 -10.74
CA GLU A 329 7.60 11.78 -10.23
C GLU A 329 6.08 11.95 -10.14
N SER A 330 5.60 13.12 -9.71
CA SER A 330 4.19 13.47 -9.70
C SER A 330 3.59 13.52 -11.12
N GLU A 331 4.29 14.08 -12.09
CA GLU A 331 3.87 14.14 -13.49
C GLU A 331 3.84 12.75 -14.15
N ARG A 332 4.81 11.87 -13.89
CA ARG A 332 4.78 10.47 -14.35
C ARG A 332 3.57 9.72 -13.80
N ASN A 333 3.21 9.99 -12.55
CA ASN A 333 2.03 9.39 -11.93
C ASN A 333 0.72 10.02 -12.43
N SER A 334 0.72 11.27 -12.89
CA SER A 334 -0.46 11.98 -13.40
C SER A 334 -0.74 11.72 -14.88
N THR A 335 0.20 11.18 -15.64
CA THR A 335 0.01 10.84 -17.06
C THR A 335 -1.06 9.75 -17.25
N PHE A 336 -1.37 8.98 -16.19
CA PHE A 336 -2.49 8.02 -16.14
C PHE A 336 -3.80 8.61 -15.59
N GLN A 337 -3.84 9.90 -15.21
CA GLN A 337 -5.00 10.58 -14.65
C GLN A 337 -5.28 11.90 -15.35
N ARG A 338 -5.42 11.92 -16.67
CA ARG A 338 -5.99 13.09 -17.38
C ARG A 338 -7.51 13.06 -17.29
N GLU A 339 -8.07 13.66 -16.24
CA GLU A 339 -9.32 14.38 -16.33
C GLU A 339 -9.02 15.87 -16.62
N PRO A 340 -9.70 16.50 -17.59
CA PRO A 340 -9.49 17.91 -17.88
C PRO A 340 -10.05 18.76 -16.73
N ARG A 341 -9.17 19.46 -16.04
CA ARG A 341 -9.54 20.52 -15.11
C ARG A 341 -10.27 21.60 -15.88
N LYS A 342 -11.57 21.78 -15.65
CA LYS A 342 -12.29 22.98 -16.06
C LYS A 342 -11.71 24.14 -15.26
N GLU A 343 -11.10 25.07 -15.93
CA GLU A 343 -10.76 26.36 -15.38
C GLU A 343 -12.04 27.20 -15.17
N PRO A 344 -12.04 28.10 -14.15
CA PRO A 344 -13.20 28.90 -13.77
C PRO A 344 -13.58 29.96 -14.79
#